data_9ff1db42677d1334584b8e6f61443a37
#
_entry.id   9ff1db42677d1334584b8e6f61443a37
#
_cell.length_a   1.000
_cell.length_b   1.000
_cell.length_c   1.000
_cell.angle_alpha   90.00
_cell.angle_beta   90.00
_cell.angle_gamma   90.00
#
_symmetry.space_group_name_H-M   'P 1'
#
loop_
_entity.id
_entity.type
_entity.pdbx_description
1 polymer ?
#
loop_
_entity_poly.entity_id
_entity_poly.type
_entity_poly.pdbx_seq_one_letter_code
_entity_poly.pdbx_strand_id
1 'polypeptide(L)'
;MYLYCMPPGGPRQFQLPYGVQFIEERDNKRIFVTIGSGNHNWRIVYLDGRARKEDDKDFPTYYGRPLAQWFENETLVIDNRDFNERFWFSNGGLPHTQQLHLTERISRPDFNTLKYEVTVDDPGAYTKPWSSAWTLQWVQGEELPPYYCQDNRP
;
A
#
# COMPACT_ATOMS: atom_id res chain seq x y z
N MET A 1 12.45 -1.82 12.26
CA MET A 1 11.27 -1.07 11.80
C MET A 1 10.14 -1.13 12.82
N TYR A 2 9.68 -2.29 13.23
CA TYR A 2 8.62 -2.43 14.26
C TYR A 2 9.00 -1.88 15.65
N LEU A 3 10.27 -1.89 16.01
CA LEU A 3 10.76 -1.36 17.27
C LEU A 3 10.54 0.16 17.46
N TYR A 4 10.33 0.89 16.37
CA TYR A 4 10.17 2.35 16.38
C TYR A 4 8.76 2.78 15.96
N CYS A 5 7.79 1.89 15.98
CA CYS A 5 6.41 2.17 15.62
C CYS A 5 6.23 2.84 14.24
N MET A 6 7.13 2.59 13.29
CA MET A 6 7.03 3.14 11.94
C MET A 6 6.07 2.33 11.07
N PRO A 7 5.30 2.98 10.19
CA PRO A 7 4.44 2.29 9.23
C PRO A 7 5.25 1.34 8.34
N PRO A 8 4.68 0.21 7.88
CA PRO A 8 5.36 -0.70 6.97
C PRO A 8 5.62 -0.08 5.59
N GLY A 9 4.78 0.86 5.18
CA GLY A 9 4.86 1.55 3.89
C GLY A 9 4.50 0.68 2.69
N GLY A 10 4.24 1.33 1.58
CA GLY A 10 4.07 0.75 0.24
C GLY A 10 3.41 -0.62 0.16
N PRO A 11 3.91 -1.50 -0.74
CA PRO A 11 3.31 -2.82 -0.95
C PRO A 11 3.52 -3.78 0.22
N ARG A 12 4.44 -3.45 1.14
CA ARG A 12 4.73 -4.30 2.30
C ARG A 12 3.50 -4.53 3.20
N GLN A 13 2.54 -3.61 3.22
CA GLN A 13 1.29 -3.80 3.96
C GLN A 13 0.55 -5.09 3.57
N PHE A 14 0.67 -5.55 2.31
CA PHE A 14 0.06 -6.78 1.82
C PHE A 14 0.89 -8.05 2.09
N GLN A 15 2.12 -7.91 2.58
CA GLN A 15 3.00 -9.03 2.89
C GLN A 15 2.98 -9.42 4.36
N LEU A 16 2.32 -8.62 5.20
CA LEU A 16 2.29 -8.85 6.63
C LEU A 16 1.19 -9.85 7.01
N PRO A 17 1.44 -10.73 7.99
CA PRO A 17 0.50 -11.81 8.36
C PRO A 17 -0.67 -11.31 9.25
N TYR A 18 -0.97 -10.02 9.25
CA TYR A 18 -1.95 -9.43 10.17
C TYR A 18 -3.30 -9.08 9.51
N GLY A 19 -3.47 -9.48 8.27
CA GLY A 19 -4.68 -9.21 7.52
C GLY A 19 -4.75 -7.78 6.95
N VAL A 20 -5.56 -7.64 5.92
CA VAL A 20 -5.86 -6.38 5.21
C VAL A 20 -7.36 -6.24 5.07
N GLN A 21 -7.88 -5.06 5.28
CA GLN A 21 -9.30 -4.74 5.08
C GLN A 21 -9.43 -3.54 4.13
N PHE A 22 -10.41 -3.63 3.24
CA PHE A 22 -10.80 -2.55 2.34
C PHE A 22 -12.13 -1.99 2.80
N ILE A 23 -12.19 -0.68 3.02
CA ILE A 23 -13.41 0.04 3.41
C ILE A 23 -13.69 1.06 2.33
N GLU A 24 -14.75 0.83 1.55
CA GLU A 24 -15.17 1.75 0.49
C GLU A 24 -16.05 2.85 1.06
N GLU A 25 -15.67 4.09 0.81
CA GLU A 25 -16.46 5.28 1.07
C GLU A 25 -16.95 5.88 -0.27
N ARG A 26 -18.12 5.44 -0.69
CA ARG A 26 -18.66 5.71 -2.04
C ARG A 26 -18.93 7.18 -2.29
N ASP A 27 -19.49 7.90 -1.33
CA ASP A 27 -19.83 9.32 -1.46
C ASP A 27 -18.61 10.19 -1.74
N ASN A 28 -17.47 9.85 -1.14
CA ASN A 28 -16.20 10.53 -1.33
C ASN A 28 -15.30 9.86 -2.38
N LYS A 29 -15.78 8.81 -3.06
CA LYS A 29 -15.04 8.07 -4.09
C LYS A 29 -13.63 7.70 -3.63
N ARG A 30 -13.52 7.02 -2.50
CA ARG A 30 -12.25 6.59 -1.94
C ARG A 30 -12.35 5.26 -1.21
N ILE A 31 -11.22 4.59 -1.12
CA ILE A 31 -11.08 3.33 -0.39
C ILE A 31 -10.02 3.53 0.70
N PHE A 32 -10.35 3.15 1.93
CA PHE A 32 -9.36 2.97 2.99
C PHE A 32 -8.83 1.54 2.92
N VAL A 33 -7.53 1.40 2.84
CA VAL A 33 -6.85 0.11 2.95
C VAL A 33 -6.17 0.08 4.30
N THR A 34 -6.68 -0.76 5.20
CA THR A 34 -6.19 -0.91 6.57
C THR A 34 -5.47 -2.24 6.75
N ILE A 35 -4.55 -2.31 7.70
CA ILE A 35 -3.85 -3.54 8.09
C ILE A 35 -3.93 -3.74 9.60
N GLY A 36 -3.93 -5.00 10.04
CA GLY A 36 -4.08 -5.37 11.45
C GLY A 36 -2.85 -5.10 12.33
N SER A 37 -1.84 -4.35 11.88
CA SER A 37 -0.60 -4.13 12.62
C SER A 37 0.09 -2.82 12.26
N GLY A 38 0.86 -2.30 13.21
CA GLY A 38 1.66 -1.09 13.04
C GLY A 38 0.91 0.20 13.35
N ASN A 39 1.66 1.30 13.55
CA ASN A 39 1.09 2.63 13.65
C ASN A 39 0.80 3.19 12.28
N HIS A 40 -0.22 4.06 12.19
CA HIS A 40 -0.67 4.62 10.92
C HIS A 40 -0.87 3.53 9.86
N ASN A 41 -1.67 2.54 10.22
CA ASN A 41 -1.85 1.29 9.50
C ASN A 41 -2.91 1.35 8.41
N TRP A 42 -3.17 2.50 7.87
CA TRP A 42 -4.13 2.71 6.78
C TRP A 42 -3.60 3.70 5.76
N ARG A 43 -4.09 3.57 4.54
CA ARG A 43 -3.91 4.56 3.47
C ARG A 43 -5.24 4.83 2.78
N ILE A 44 -5.36 6.01 2.18
CA ILE A 44 -6.51 6.39 1.37
C ILE A 44 -6.13 6.25 -0.10
N VAL A 45 -6.95 5.53 -0.84
CA VAL A 45 -6.86 5.40 -2.30
C VAL A 45 -8.01 6.19 -2.91
N TYR A 46 -7.71 7.20 -3.71
CA TYR A 46 -8.72 8.09 -4.30
C TYR A 46 -9.13 7.60 -5.69
N LEU A 47 -10.45 7.59 -5.93
CA LEU A 47 -11.13 7.14 -7.15
C LEU A 47 -11.88 8.25 -7.87
N ASP A 48 -11.74 9.49 -7.41
CA ASP A 48 -12.50 10.65 -7.88
C ASP A 48 -11.93 11.31 -9.15
N GLY A 49 -10.87 10.74 -9.72
CA GLY A 49 -10.24 11.26 -10.93
C GLY A 49 -9.45 12.56 -10.73
N ARG A 50 -9.13 12.90 -9.48
CA ARG A 50 -8.31 14.08 -9.19
C ARG A 50 -6.93 14.01 -9.84
N ALA A 51 -6.41 15.16 -10.23
CA ALA A 51 -5.02 15.27 -10.66
C ALA A 51 -4.07 15.25 -9.45
N ARG A 52 -2.83 14.81 -9.67
CA ARG A 52 -1.75 15.00 -8.71
C ARG A 52 -1.45 16.50 -8.60
N LYS A 53 -1.14 16.94 -7.40
CA LYS A 53 -0.68 18.29 -7.17
C LYS A 53 0.82 18.36 -7.36
N GLU A 54 1.30 19.47 -7.87
CA GLU A 54 2.73 19.64 -8.14
C GLU A 54 3.58 19.64 -6.84
N ASP A 55 3.01 20.15 -5.76
CA ASP A 55 3.64 20.24 -4.44
C ASP A 55 3.52 18.94 -3.60
N ASP A 56 2.81 17.92 -4.08
CA ASP A 56 2.68 16.63 -3.37
C ASP A 56 4.05 15.97 -3.11
N LYS A 57 5.01 16.13 -4.03
CA LYS A 57 6.39 15.63 -3.93
C LYS A 57 7.19 16.25 -2.76
N ASP A 58 6.80 17.45 -2.32
CA ASP A 58 7.49 18.17 -1.22
C ASP A 58 7.10 17.62 0.15
N PHE A 59 6.04 16.82 0.21
CA PHE A 59 5.53 16.18 1.43
C PHE A 59 5.39 14.66 1.27
N PRO A 60 6.50 13.92 1.07
CA PRO A 60 6.46 12.48 0.82
C PRO A 60 6.00 11.70 2.04
N THR A 61 5.27 10.61 1.81
CA THR A 61 4.67 9.80 2.87
C THR A 61 5.15 8.34 2.84
N TYR A 62 4.86 7.57 3.88
CA TYR A 62 5.16 6.12 3.91
C TYR A 62 4.34 5.30 2.92
N TYR A 63 3.14 5.75 2.58
CA TYR A 63 2.21 5.03 1.70
C TYR A 63 2.06 5.69 0.34
N GLY A 64 2.82 6.76 0.08
CA GLY A 64 2.67 7.54 -1.13
C GLY A 64 1.34 8.30 -1.18
N ARG A 65 0.94 8.71 -2.37
CA ARG A 65 -0.33 9.37 -2.67
C ARG A 65 -1.05 8.60 -3.78
N PRO A 66 -1.75 7.51 -3.43
CA PRO A 66 -2.35 6.62 -4.40
C PRO A 66 -3.59 7.22 -5.06
N LEU A 67 -3.59 7.23 -6.38
CA LEU A 67 -4.74 7.53 -7.23
C LEU A 67 -5.12 6.27 -7.98
N ALA A 68 -6.41 5.96 -8.07
CA ALA A 68 -6.86 4.72 -8.67
C ALA A 68 -8.03 4.90 -9.62
N GLN A 69 -8.19 3.90 -10.47
CA GLN A 69 -9.34 3.74 -11.33
C GLN A 69 -9.67 2.26 -11.52
N TRP A 70 -10.94 1.99 -11.78
CA TRP A 70 -11.39 0.68 -12.16
C TRP A 70 -11.16 0.42 -13.65
N PHE A 71 -10.63 -0.74 -13.96
CA PHE A 71 -10.47 -1.25 -15.31
C PHE A 71 -11.36 -2.47 -15.55
N GLU A 72 -11.33 -2.96 -16.77
CA GLU A 72 -12.01 -4.18 -17.16
C GLU A 72 -11.74 -5.34 -16.18
N ASN A 73 -12.74 -6.24 -16.05
CA ASN A 73 -12.70 -7.37 -15.11
C ASN A 73 -12.55 -6.99 -13.65
N GLU A 74 -13.14 -5.84 -13.25
CA GLU A 74 -13.15 -5.39 -11.86
C GLU A 74 -11.75 -5.28 -11.23
N THR A 75 -10.76 -4.92 -12.03
CA THR A 75 -9.40 -4.69 -11.56
C THR A 75 -9.23 -3.26 -11.13
N LEU A 76 -8.88 -3.04 -9.86
CA LEU A 76 -8.46 -1.74 -9.35
C LEU A 76 -6.99 -1.52 -9.70
N VAL A 77 -6.72 -0.48 -10.48
CA VAL A 77 -5.33 -0.08 -10.81
C VAL A 77 -5.00 1.21 -10.06
N ILE A 78 -3.91 1.17 -9.32
CA ILE A 78 -3.45 2.26 -8.46
C ILE A 78 -2.12 2.77 -8.98
N ASP A 79 -2.07 4.05 -9.34
CA ASP A 79 -0.84 4.81 -9.58
C ASP A 79 -0.42 5.46 -8.26
N ASN A 80 0.76 5.13 -7.75
CA ASN A 80 1.18 5.57 -6.44
C ASN A 80 2.62 6.12 -6.48
N ARG A 81 2.79 7.35 -6.00
CA ARG A 81 4.05 8.10 -5.99
C ARG A 81 4.20 8.87 -4.67
N ASP A 82 5.22 9.68 -4.58
CA ASP A 82 5.49 10.59 -3.47
C ASP A 82 5.76 9.85 -2.15
N PHE A 83 6.60 8.83 -2.24
CA PHE A 83 7.06 8.05 -1.10
C PHE A 83 8.26 8.69 -0.41
N ASN A 84 8.29 8.62 0.93
CA ASN A 84 9.51 8.89 1.68
C ASN A 84 10.42 7.66 1.66
N GLU A 85 11.72 7.83 1.94
CA GLU A 85 12.73 6.76 1.92
C GLU A 85 12.83 5.99 3.25
N ARG A 86 11.80 6.04 4.10
CA ARG A 86 11.87 5.55 5.49
C ARG A 86 11.33 4.12 5.67
N PHE A 87 11.03 3.40 4.61
CA PHE A 87 10.62 2.00 4.67
C PHE A 87 11.40 1.15 3.66
N TRP A 88 11.32 -0.17 3.78
CA TRP A 88 11.92 -1.12 2.86
C TRP A 88 10.85 -2.11 2.39
N PHE A 89 10.97 -2.58 1.16
CA PHE A 89 10.02 -3.56 0.60
C PHE A 89 10.06 -4.91 1.29
N SER A 90 11.16 -5.26 1.97
CA SER A 90 11.29 -6.53 2.69
C SER A 90 12.10 -6.36 3.97
N ASN A 91 12.07 -7.38 4.83
CA ASN A 91 12.97 -7.46 5.99
C ASN A 91 14.44 -7.62 5.58
N GLY A 92 14.70 -8.10 4.37
CA GLY A 92 16.04 -8.28 3.81
C GLY A 92 16.65 -7.02 3.20
N GLY A 93 15.94 -5.87 3.24
CA GLY A 93 16.50 -4.58 2.85
C GLY A 93 16.47 -4.29 1.35
N LEU A 94 15.33 -4.43 0.69
CA LEU A 94 15.14 -3.89 -0.65
C LEU A 94 14.84 -2.38 -0.53
N PRO A 95 15.83 -1.50 -0.77
CA PRO A 95 15.66 -0.06 -0.61
C PRO A 95 14.88 0.54 -1.78
N HIS A 96 14.47 1.78 -1.60
CA HIS A 96 13.93 2.63 -2.66
C HIS A 96 14.34 4.08 -2.42
N THR A 97 14.12 4.93 -3.44
CA THR A 97 14.35 6.36 -3.38
C THR A 97 13.04 7.14 -3.48
N GLN A 98 13.09 8.46 -3.44
CA GLN A 98 11.93 9.33 -3.67
C GLN A 98 11.43 9.28 -5.12
N GLN A 99 12.19 8.67 -6.04
CA GLN A 99 11.76 8.45 -7.43
C GLN A 99 10.84 7.25 -7.58
N LEU A 100 10.54 6.56 -6.48
CA LEU A 100 9.68 5.39 -6.48
C LEU A 100 8.31 5.68 -7.08
N HIS A 101 7.96 4.92 -8.10
CA HIS A 101 6.65 4.83 -8.69
C HIS A 101 6.15 3.39 -8.59
N LEU A 102 5.00 3.20 -7.98
CA LEU A 102 4.32 1.91 -7.93
C LEU A 102 3.10 1.93 -8.84
N THR A 103 2.97 0.90 -9.67
CA THR A 103 1.72 0.54 -10.32
C THR A 103 1.20 -0.71 -9.64
N GLU A 104 0.11 -0.59 -8.90
CA GLU A 104 -0.49 -1.69 -8.17
C GLU A 104 -1.79 -2.13 -8.87
N ARG A 105 -2.03 -3.43 -8.93
CA ARG A 105 -3.24 -4.02 -9.50
C ARG A 105 -3.86 -4.95 -8.47
N ILE A 106 -5.11 -4.70 -8.17
CA ILE A 106 -5.88 -5.52 -7.23
C ILE A 106 -7.07 -6.07 -7.97
N SER A 107 -7.20 -7.38 -8.01
CA SER A 107 -8.31 -8.07 -8.63
C SER A 107 -8.85 -9.18 -7.73
N ARG A 108 -10.10 -9.57 -7.97
CA ARG A 108 -10.78 -10.62 -7.21
C ARG A 108 -11.19 -11.73 -8.16
N PRO A 109 -10.29 -12.70 -8.44
CA PRO A 109 -10.55 -13.75 -9.43
C PRO A 109 -11.70 -14.70 -9.03
N ASP A 110 -11.95 -14.82 -7.72
CA ASP A 110 -13.07 -15.56 -7.15
C ASP A 110 -13.52 -14.95 -5.82
N PHE A 111 -14.59 -15.51 -5.23
CA PHE A 111 -15.19 -14.97 -4.01
C PHE A 111 -14.21 -14.92 -2.83
N ASN A 112 -13.32 -15.90 -2.71
CA ASN A 112 -12.43 -16.05 -1.57
C ASN A 112 -11.00 -15.53 -1.79
N THR A 113 -10.65 -15.14 -3.01
CA THR A 113 -9.28 -14.82 -3.39
C THR A 113 -9.16 -13.37 -3.85
N LEU A 114 -8.21 -12.66 -3.26
CA LEU A 114 -7.77 -11.35 -3.75
C LEU A 114 -6.34 -11.50 -4.28
N LYS A 115 -6.12 -11.11 -5.53
CA LYS A 115 -4.81 -11.06 -6.17
C LYS A 115 -4.28 -9.64 -6.10
N TYR A 116 -3.07 -9.49 -5.59
CA TYR A 116 -2.32 -8.25 -5.58
C TYR A 116 -1.06 -8.40 -6.45
N GLU A 117 -0.87 -7.48 -7.37
CA GLU A 117 0.30 -7.38 -8.24
C GLU A 117 0.87 -5.98 -8.12
N VAL A 118 2.18 -5.86 -8.07
CA VAL A 118 2.86 -4.57 -8.01
C VAL A 118 4.04 -4.54 -8.97
N THR A 119 4.13 -3.46 -9.72
CA THR A 119 5.33 -3.09 -10.48
C THR A 119 6.02 -1.94 -9.77
N VAL A 120 7.29 -2.13 -9.51
CA VAL A 120 8.20 -1.17 -8.88
C VAL A 120 9.06 -0.57 -9.97
N ASP A 121 8.95 0.74 -10.15
CA ASP A 121 9.80 1.54 -11.03
C ASP A 121 10.48 2.61 -10.18
N ASP A 122 11.78 2.45 -9.97
CA ASP A 122 12.58 3.38 -9.18
C ASP A 122 13.98 3.48 -9.79
N PRO A 123 14.18 4.40 -10.74
CA PRO A 123 15.46 4.53 -11.42
C PRO A 123 16.61 4.99 -10.50
N GLY A 124 16.30 5.49 -9.31
CA GLY A 124 17.32 5.82 -8.30
C GLY A 124 17.85 4.61 -7.53
N ALA A 125 17.12 3.50 -7.52
CA ALA A 125 17.50 2.29 -6.80
C ALA A 125 17.74 1.08 -7.70
N TYR A 126 17.09 1.00 -8.88
CA TYR A 126 17.10 -0.18 -9.74
C TYR A 126 17.38 0.20 -11.20
N THR A 127 18.12 -0.64 -11.90
CA THR A 127 18.48 -0.43 -13.31
C THR A 127 17.32 -0.69 -14.28
N LYS A 128 16.27 -1.35 -13.82
CA LYS A 128 15.03 -1.62 -14.58
C LYS A 128 13.87 -1.86 -13.63
N PRO A 129 12.63 -1.60 -14.06
CA PRO A 129 11.44 -1.98 -13.30
C PRO A 129 11.38 -3.49 -13.05
N TRP A 130 10.77 -3.87 -11.92
CA TRP A 130 10.52 -5.27 -11.58
C TRP A 130 9.12 -5.40 -10.97
N SER A 131 8.58 -6.61 -10.97
CA SER A 131 7.23 -6.88 -10.49
C SER A 131 7.21 -8.04 -9.50
N SER A 132 6.22 -8.01 -8.62
CA SER A 132 5.92 -9.09 -7.69
C SER A 132 4.40 -9.25 -7.56
N ALA A 133 3.97 -10.45 -7.17
CA ALA A 133 2.56 -10.73 -6.98
C ALA A 133 2.36 -11.76 -5.87
N TRP A 134 1.23 -11.67 -5.17
CA TRP A 134 0.76 -12.67 -4.21
C TRP A 134 -0.75 -12.66 -4.07
N THR A 135 -1.29 -13.69 -3.47
CA THR A 135 -2.71 -13.83 -3.20
C THR A 135 -3.00 -13.77 -1.71
N LEU A 136 -4.14 -13.16 -1.38
CA LEU A 136 -4.71 -13.12 -0.04
C LEU A 136 -6.01 -13.91 -0.04
N GLN A 137 -6.27 -14.62 1.05
CA GLN A 137 -7.50 -15.39 1.20
C GLN A 137 -8.48 -14.65 2.10
N TRP A 138 -9.75 -14.71 1.74
CA TRP A 138 -10.82 -14.23 2.58
C TRP A 138 -10.96 -15.10 3.85
N VAL A 139 -11.02 -14.45 4.99
CA VAL A 139 -11.26 -15.10 6.29
C VAL A 139 -12.59 -14.63 6.83
N GLN A 140 -13.57 -15.52 6.81
CA GLN A 140 -14.93 -15.19 7.24
C GLN A 140 -15.00 -15.03 8.75
N GLY A 141 -15.68 -13.96 9.19
CA GLY A 141 -15.97 -13.73 10.60
C GLY A 141 -14.82 -13.18 11.43
N GLU A 142 -13.66 -12.93 10.80
CA GLU A 142 -12.55 -12.25 11.47
C GLU A 142 -12.55 -10.75 11.16
N GLU A 143 -12.22 -9.97 12.17
CA GLU A 143 -11.99 -8.53 12.07
C GLU A 143 -10.53 -8.22 12.35
N LEU A 144 -10.04 -7.10 11.82
CA LEU A 144 -8.69 -6.66 12.13
C LEU A 144 -8.60 -6.30 13.61
N PRO A 145 -7.68 -6.92 14.37
CA PRO A 145 -7.53 -6.60 15.78
C PRO A 145 -7.00 -5.18 15.97
N PRO A 146 -7.41 -4.49 17.05
CA PRO A 146 -6.78 -3.24 17.40
C PRO A 146 -5.30 -3.48 17.74
N TYR A 147 -4.43 -2.65 17.19
CA TYR A 147 -3.00 -2.73 17.47
C TYR A 147 -2.49 -1.42 18.03
N TYR A 148 -1.80 -1.52 19.17
CA TYR A 148 -1.14 -0.39 19.80
C TYR A 148 0.37 -0.62 19.80
N CYS A 149 1.08 0.13 18.99
CA CYS A 149 2.52 0.10 19.03
C CYS A 149 3.02 0.87 20.27
N GLN A 150 3.78 0.20 21.10
CA GLN A 150 4.50 0.85 22.19
C GLN A 150 5.94 1.05 21.76
N ASP A 151 6.43 2.28 21.84
CA ASP A 151 7.81 2.58 21.62
C ASP A 151 8.60 2.16 22.86
N ASN A 152 9.21 0.98 22.80
CA ASN A 152 10.02 0.42 23.87
C ASN A 152 11.49 0.92 23.83
N ARG A 153 11.72 2.14 23.38
CA ARG A 153 13.06 2.73 23.47
C ARG A 153 13.45 2.86 24.94
N PRO A 154 14.63 2.36 25.32
CA PRO A 154 15.16 2.55 26.66
C PRO A 154 15.50 4.02 26.94
#